data_2c177bf4bbfe8fe4329585884d7ad040
#
_entry.id   2c177bf4bbfe8fe4329585884d7ad040
#
_cell.length_a   1.000
_cell.length_b   1.000
_cell.length_c   1.000
_cell.angle_alpha   90.00
_cell.angle_beta   90.00
_cell.angle_gamma   90.00
#
_symmetry.space_group_name_H-M   'P 1'
#
loop_
_entity.id
_entity.type
_entity.pdbx_description
1 polymer ?
#
loop_
_entity_poly.entity_id
_entity_poly.type
_entity_poly.pdbx_seq_one_letter_code
_entity_poly.pdbx_strand_id
1 'polypeptide(L)'
;LEVVRSLPLTYAHVFPYSVRPGTVAAELPDQIEKAERQERAARVRAIVEAKREAFWQASLGGELLVALDCNDDAGDSEGGQHGVDECYAPCRLRTPLRGSGHTLIPARPVAVTRKGLLVEPLRP
;
A
#
# COMPACT_ATOMS: atom_id res chain seq x y z
N LEU A 1 10.04 -6.12 16.76
CA LEU A 1 10.35 -6.30 15.34
C LEU A 1 10.06 -7.73 14.86
N GLU A 2 10.34 -8.75 15.68
CA GLU A 2 10.14 -10.15 15.33
C GLU A 2 8.68 -10.47 15.01
N VAL A 3 7.75 -10.01 15.83
CA VAL A 3 6.30 -10.16 15.60
C VAL A 3 5.90 -9.59 14.23
N VAL A 4 6.41 -8.40 13.86
CA VAL A 4 6.10 -7.80 12.56
C VAL A 4 6.69 -8.64 11.41
N ARG A 5 7.85 -9.26 11.61
CA ARG A 5 8.45 -10.16 10.62
C ARG A 5 7.67 -11.45 10.45
N SER A 6 7.17 -12.04 11.53
CA SER A 6 6.47 -13.33 11.51
C SER A 6 5.03 -13.25 11.00
N LEU A 7 4.35 -12.11 11.18
CA LEU A 7 2.97 -11.96 10.74
C LEU A 7 2.88 -11.76 9.21
N PRO A 8 1.84 -12.29 8.54
CA PRO A 8 1.63 -12.12 7.11
C PRO A 8 1.04 -10.73 6.79
N LEU A 9 1.76 -9.67 7.15
CA LEU A 9 1.35 -8.29 6.93
C LEU A 9 1.75 -7.84 5.53
N THR A 10 0.84 -7.23 4.80
CA THR A 10 1.09 -6.57 3.50
C THR A 10 1.03 -5.06 3.59
N TYR A 11 0.44 -4.54 4.68
CA TYR A 11 0.30 -3.12 4.92
C TYR A 11 0.22 -2.82 6.42
N ALA A 12 0.82 -1.70 6.85
CA ALA A 12 0.67 -1.19 8.21
C ALA A 12 0.91 0.31 8.27
N HIS A 13 0.10 0.99 9.08
CA HIS A 13 0.40 2.35 9.51
C HIS A 13 1.28 2.31 10.74
N VAL A 14 2.42 2.98 10.68
CA VAL A 14 3.39 3.02 11.77
C VAL A 14 3.54 4.45 12.27
N PHE A 15 3.08 4.71 13.49
CA PHE A 15 3.17 6.01 14.16
C PHE A 15 4.17 5.92 15.32
N PRO A 16 5.19 6.80 15.39
CA PRO A 16 5.98 6.90 16.59
C PRO A 16 5.10 7.42 17.75
N TYR A 17 5.36 6.93 18.95
CA TYR A 17 4.63 7.40 20.13
C TYR A 17 4.76 8.92 20.29
N SER A 18 3.64 9.57 20.53
CA SER A 18 3.53 10.99 20.78
C SER A 18 2.98 11.22 22.19
N VAL A 19 3.72 11.93 23.03
CA VAL A 19 3.29 12.25 24.39
C VAL A 19 2.01 13.09 24.35
N ARG A 20 0.99 12.64 25.06
CA ARG A 20 -0.27 13.38 25.21
C ARG A 20 -0.51 13.66 26.69
N PRO A 21 -0.55 14.95 27.12
CA PRO A 21 -0.82 15.31 28.50
C PRO A 21 -2.11 14.68 29.04
N GLY A 22 -2.09 14.26 30.30
CA GLY A 22 -3.24 13.65 30.95
C GLY A 22 -3.46 12.17 30.61
N THR A 23 -2.52 11.51 29.95
CA THR A 23 -2.57 10.05 29.71
C THR A 23 -1.60 9.32 30.62
N VAL A 24 -1.96 8.13 31.09
CA VAL A 24 -1.08 7.26 31.90
C VAL A 24 0.26 7.03 31.21
N ALA A 25 0.27 6.89 29.89
CA ALA A 25 1.48 6.68 29.12
C ALA A 25 2.45 7.89 29.19
N ALA A 26 1.95 9.11 29.36
CA ALA A 26 2.77 10.31 29.52
C ALA A 26 3.46 10.37 30.88
N GLU A 27 2.91 9.69 31.90
CA GLU A 27 3.39 9.68 33.28
C GLU A 27 4.32 8.51 33.58
N LEU A 28 4.46 7.56 32.65
CA LEU A 28 5.36 6.42 32.83
C LEU A 28 6.82 6.90 32.91
N PRO A 29 7.64 6.30 33.79
CA PRO A 29 9.08 6.57 33.84
C PRO A 29 9.76 6.08 32.55
N ASP A 30 11.02 6.47 32.37
CA ASP A 30 11.89 6.00 31.28
C ASP A 30 11.33 6.32 29.87
N GLN A 31 10.82 7.53 29.69
CA GLN A 31 10.37 8.02 28.40
C GLN A 31 11.49 7.92 27.36
N ILE A 32 11.16 7.29 26.22
CA ILE A 32 12.10 7.16 25.10
C ILE A 32 12.24 8.49 24.38
N GLU A 33 13.48 8.88 24.06
CA GLU A 33 13.78 10.09 23.31
C GLU A 33 13.11 10.11 21.93
N LYS A 34 12.73 11.30 21.46
CA LYS A 34 12.03 11.49 20.19
C LYS A 34 12.78 10.88 18.99
N ALA A 35 14.09 11.06 18.95
CA ALA A 35 14.92 10.52 17.87
C ALA A 35 14.89 9.00 17.83
N GLU A 36 15.00 8.34 18.99
CA GLU A 36 14.93 6.89 19.08
C GLU A 36 13.52 6.35 18.72
N ARG A 37 12.47 7.04 19.12
CA ARG A 37 11.09 6.67 18.68
C ARG A 37 10.92 6.73 17.17
N GLN A 38 11.49 7.75 16.53
CA GLN A 38 11.45 7.90 15.08
C GLN A 38 12.26 6.81 14.38
N GLU A 39 13.45 6.48 14.89
CA GLU A 39 14.28 5.39 14.37
C GLU A 39 13.57 4.05 14.47
N ARG A 40 12.99 3.73 15.64
CA ARG A 40 12.21 2.51 15.84
C ARG A 40 11.05 2.40 14.85
N ALA A 41 10.31 3.51 14.63
CA ALA A 41 9.23 3.55 13.66
C ALA A 41 9.72 3.37 12.22
N ALA A 42 10.87 3.95 11.86
CA ALA A 42 11.48 3.78 10.55
C ALA A 42 11.89 2.32 10.30
N ARG A 43 12.46 1.64 11.29
CA ARG A 43 12.80 0.21 11.20
C ARG A 43 11.58 -0.68 10.98
N VAL A 44 10.45 -0.37 11.64
CA VAL A 44 9.19 -1.12 11.42
C VAL A 44 8.67 -0.86 10.02
N ARG A 45 8.66 0.40 9.55
CA ARG A 45 8.21 0.74 8.18
C ARG A 45 9.02 0.01 7.13
N ALA A 46 10.34 -0.04 7.27
CA ALA A 46 11.19 -0.75 6.31
C ALA A 46 10.86 -2.24 6.19
N ILE A 47 10.55 -2.90 7.32
CA ILE A 47 10.12 -4.32 7.30
C ILE A 47 8.78 -4.48 6.58
N VAL A 48 7.79 -3.63 6.89
CA VAL A 48 6.47 -3.68 6.27
C VAL A 48 6.57 -3.41 4.77
N GLU A 49 7.42 -2.45 4.38
CA GLU A 49 7.62 -2.10 2.97
C GLU A 49 8.25 -3.24 2.17
N ALA A 50 9.25 -3.91 2.71
CA ALA A 50 9.86 -5.10 2.10
C ALA A 50 8.84 -6.26 1.96
N LYS A 51 7.98 -6.47 2.96
CA LYS A 51 6.91 -7.47 2.88
C LYS A 51 5.86 -7.14 1.82
N ARG A 52 5.46 -5.88 1.74
CA ARG A 52 4.53 -5.39 0.73
C ARG A 52 5.08 -5.62 -0.67
N GLU A 53 6.33 -5.25 -0.90
CA GLU A 53 6.99 -5.46 -2.19
C GLU A 53 7.06 -6.95 -2.55
N ALA A 54 7.43 -7.81 -1.61
CA ALA A 54 7.46 -9.25 -1.81
C ALA A 54 6.06 -9.81 -2.15
N PHE A 55 5.01 -9.31 -1.50
CA PHE A 55 3.63 -9.69 -1.80
C PHE A 55 3.23 -9.28 -3.23
N TRP A 56 3.55 -8.06 -3.64
CA TRP A 56 3.28 -7.58 -5.00
C TRP A 56 4.06 -8.37 -6.05
N GLN A 57 5.32 -8.69 -5.78
CA GLN A 57 6.12 -9.54 -6.67
C GLN A 57 5.52 -10.94 -6.83
N ALA A 58 5.01 -11.52 -5.75
CA ALA A 58 4.38 -12.84 -5.78
C ALA A 58 3.04 -12.83 -6.55
N SER A 59 2.37 -11.70 -6.72
CA SER A 59 1.13 -11.59 -7.48
C SER A 59 1.34 -11.53 -9.00
N LEU A 60 2.57 -11.27 -9.46
CA LEU A 60 2.85 -11.16 -10.89
C LEU A 60 2.44 -12.41 -11.67
N GLY A 61 1.78 -12.19 -12.81
CA GLY A 61 1.29 -13.26 -13.69
C GLY A 61 0.02 -13.96 -13.21
N GLY A 62 -0.44 -13.69 -11.98
CA GLY A 62 -1.73 -14.14 -11.47
C GLY A 62 -2.90 -13.36 -12.08
N GLU A 63 -4.09 -13.62 -11.58
CA GLU A 63 -5.30 -12.85 -11.91
C GLU A 63 -5.83 -12.19 -10.63
N LEU A 64 -6.30 -10.96 -10.75
CA LEU A 64 -6.87 -10.17 -9.67
C LEU A 64 -8.04 -9.32 -10.17
N LEU A 65 -8.87 -8.87 -9.24
CA LEU A 65 -9.95 -7.95 -9.54
C LEU A 65 -9.54 -6.54 -9.12
N VAL A 66 -9.64 -5.59 -10.04
CA VAL A 66 -9.33 -4.18 -9.80
C VAL A 66 -10.61 -3.37 -9.79
N ALA A 67 -10.86 -2.68 -8.69
CA ALA A 67 -11.88 -1.65 -8.60
C ALA A 67 -11.27 -0.34 -9.12
N LEU A 68 -11.73 0.11 -10.29
CA LEU A 68 -11.26 1.35 -10.90
C LEU A 68 -11.90 2.57 -10.25
N ASP A 69 -11.10 3.62 -10.07
CA ASP A 69 -11.59 4.93 -9.64
C ASP A 69 -12.32 5.65 -10.77
N CYS A 70 -13.42 6.34 -10.43
CA CYS A 70 -14.22 7.09 -11.41
C CYS A 70 -13.58 8.34 -11.98
N ASN A 71 -12.49 8.81 -11.38
CA ASN A 71 -11.90 10.09 -11.73
C ASN A 71 -10.93 9.95 -12.89
N ASP A 72 -11.44 10.01 -14.11
CA ASP A 72 -10.64 10.19 -15.33
C ASP A 72 -9.88 11.55 -15.34
N ASP A 73 -10.24 12.47 -14.42
CA ASP A 73 -9.71 13.83 -14.28
C ASP A 73 -8.65 14.00 -13.17
N ALA A 74 -8.27 12.95 -12.46
CA ALA A 74 -7.19 13.07 -11.49
C ALA A 74 -5.89 13.32 -12.26
N GLY A 75 -5.57 14.61 -12.38
CA GLY A 75 -4.39 15.15 -13.04
C GLY A 75 -3.07 14.70 -12.38
N ASP A 76 -2.86 13.43 -12.32
CA ASP A 76 -1.54 12.87 -12.09
C ASP A 76 -0.78 12.95 -13.43
N SER A 77 0.37 13.59 -13.41
CA SER A 77 1.22 13.89 -14.57
C SER A 77 1.66 12.65 -15.37
N GLU A 78 1.25 11.46 -14.99
CA GLU A 78 1.54 10.20 -15.67
C GLU A 78 0.33 9.59 -16.41
N GLY A 79 -0.82 10.27 -16.45
CA GLY A 79 -2.04 9.94 -17.20
C GLY A 79 -2.35 8.45 -17.32
N GLY A 80 -3.36 7.95 -16.58
CA GLY A 80 -3.78 6.56 -16.67
C GLY A 80 -4.91 6.25 -15.68
N GLN A 81 -5.69 5.23 -15.97
CA GLN A 81 -6.72 4.77 -15.05
C GLN A 81 -6.08 4.06 -13.87
N HIS A 82 -6.55 4.40 -12.67
CA HIS A 82 -6.08 3.89 -11.40
C HIS A 82 -7.19 3.15 -10.66
N GLY A 83 -6.82 2.33 -9.72
CA GLY A 83 -7.74 1.60 -8.85
C GLY A 83 -6.99 0.85 -7.76
N VAL A 84 -7.71 -0.05 -7.10
CA VAL A 84 -7.15 -0.95 -6.09
C VAL A 84 -7.61 -2.38 -6.36
N ASP A 85 -6.77 -3.35 -6.04
CA ASP A 85 -7.15 -4.75 -6.09
C ASP A 85 -7.90 -5.19 -4.81
N GLU A 86 -8.32 -6.45 -4.75
CA GLU A 86 -9.00 -7.06 -3.61
C GLU A 86 -8.15 -7.07 -2.33
N CYS A 87 -6.86 -6.85 -2.42
CA CYS A 87 -5.91 -6.74 -1.31
C CYS A 87 -5.49 -5.30 -1.01
N TYR A 88 -6.18 -4.32 -1.59
CA TYR A 88 -5.88 -2.88 -1.47
C TYR A 88 -4.51 -2.49 -2.04
N ALA A 89 -3.93 -3.28 -2.94
CA ALA A 89 -2.75 -2.85 -3.66
C ALA A 89 -3.14 -1.79 -4.71
N PRO A 90 -2.48 -0.63 -4.72
CA PRO A 90 -2.70 0.36 -5.76
C PRO A 90 -2.39 -0.24 -7.14
N CYS A 91 -3.31 -0.07 -8.07
CA CYS A 91 -3.18 -0.57 -9.44
C CYS A 91 -3.25 0.58 -10.43
N ARG A 92 -2.43 0.52 -11.47
CA ARG A 92 -2.52 1.40 -12.64
C ARG A 92 -2.70 0.55 -13.90
N LEU A 93 -3.66 0.90 -14.74
CA LEU A 93 -3.84 0.22 -16.00
C LEU A 93 -2.73 0.59 -16.99
N ARG A 94 -2.12 -0.42 -17.60
CA ARG A 94 -1.19 -0.25 -18.70
C ARG A 94 -1.89 0.21 -19.97
N THR A 95 -3.07 -0.37 -20.22
CA THR A 95 -3.92 -0.03 -21.37
C THR A 95 -5.24 0.53 -20.85
N PRO A 96 -5.55 1.82 -21.09
CA PRO A 96 -6.79 2.41 -20.61
C PRO A 96 -8.01 1.73 -21.24
N LEU A 97 -9.05 1.54 -20.45
CA LEU A 97 -10.35 1.07 -20.92
C LEU A 97 -11.21 2.27 -21.33
N ARG A 98 -11.93 2.14 -22.44
CA ARG A 98 -12.93 3.11 -22.84
C ARG A 98 -14.24 2.81 -22.10
N GLY A 99 -14.77 3.82 -21.45
CA GLY A 99 -16.02 3.75 -20.69
C GLY A 99 -15.81 4.24 -19.26
N SER A 100 -16.64 5.17 -18.86
CA SER A 100 -16.60 5.78 -17.53
C SER A 100 -17.45 4.99 -16.55
N GLY A 101 -17.01 4.93 -15.33
CA GLY A 101 -17.79 4.45 -14.20
C GLY A 101 -16.96 3.56 -13.27
N HIS A 102 -17.43 3.40 -12.05
CA HIS A 102 -16.89 2.42 -11.11
C HIS A 102 -17.03 1.03 -11.71
N THR A 103 -15.94 0.50 -12.16
CA THR A 103 -15.95 -0.81 -12.82
C THR A 103 -15.00 -1.73 -12.09
N LEU A 104 -15.50 -2.89 -11.73
CA LEU A 104 -14.68 -3.99 -11.24
C LEU A 104 -14.24 -4.81 -12.45
N ILE A 105 -12.95 -4.89 -12.68
CA ILE A 105 -12.40 -5.56 -13.87
C ILE A 105 -11.43 -6.67 -13.47
N PRO A 106 -11.45 -7.82 -14.16
CA PRO A 106 -10.38 -8.78 -14.06
C PRO A 106 -9.12 -8.24 -14.76
N ALA A 107 -7.99 -8.37 -14.11
CA ALA A 107 -6.71 -7.86 -14.62
C ALA A 107 -5.56 -8.80 -14.23
N ARG A 108 -4.45 -8.66 -14.94
CA ARG A 108 -3.21 -9.39 -14.66
C ARG A 108 -2.11 -8.40 -14.32
N PRO A 109 -1.47 -8.52 -13.15
CA PRO A 109 -0.31 -7.72 -12.82
C PRO A 109 0.88 -8.13 -13.69
N VAL A 110 1.46 -7.12 -14.36
CA VAL A 110 2.56 -7.32 -15.32
C VAL A 110 3.88 -6.72 -14.83
N ALA A 111 3.83 -5.78 -13.89
CA ALA A 111 5.02 -5.22 -13.27
C ALA A 111 4.72 -4.65 -11.88
N VAL A 112 5.72 -4.63 -11.01
CA VAL A 112 5.71 -3.91 -9.75
C VAL A 112 6.38 -2.56 -9.94
N THR A 113 5.77 -1.50 -9.43
CA THR A 113 6.31 -0.14 -9.43
C THR A 113 6.47 0.36 -7.99
N ARG A 114 7.11 1.51 -7.81
CA ARG A 114 7.19 2.14 -6.47
C ARG A 114 5.82 2.52 -5.89
N LYS A 115 4.81 2.75 -6.77
CA LYS A 115 3.47 3.21 -6.38
C LYS A 115 2.44 2.07 -6.29
N GLY A 116 2.75 0.87 -6.77
CA GLY A 116 1.82 -0.26 -6.81
C GLY A 116 2.05 -1.17 -8.00
N LEU A 117 1.02 -1.84 -8.44
CA LEU A 117 1.02 -2.77 -9.55
C LEU A 117 0.69 -2.06 -10.87
N LEU A 118 1.44 -2.37 -11.92
CA LEU A 118 1.01 -2.13 -13.30
C LEU A 118 0.24 -3.34 -13.77
N VAL A 119 -1.01 -3.14 -14.18
CA VAL A 119 -1.92 -4.24 -14.54
C VAL A 119 -2.42 -4.11 -15.97
N GLU A 120 -2.64 -5.25 -16.62
CA GLU A 120 -3.27 -5.34 -17.93
C GLU A 120 -4.69 -5.88 -17.77
N PRO A 121 -5.73 -5.21 -18.30
CA PRO A 121 -7.10 -5.73 -18.24
C PRO A 121 -7.18 -7.05 -18.99
N LEU A 122 -7.80 -8.05 -18.39
CA LEU A 122 -8.17 -9.27 -19.08
C LEU A 122 -9.44 -8.97 -19.88
N ARG A 123 -9.38 -9.19 -21.20
CA ARG A 123 -10.57 -9.06 -22.02
C ARG A 123 -11.54 -10.21 -21.68
N PRO A 124 -12.85 -9.91 -21.63
CA PRO A 124 -13.84 -10.94 -21.48
C PRO A 124 -13.80 -11.93 -22.65
#